data_95b5a4cbb52a7ea3ee9bac9e24028fc6
#
_entry.id   95b5a4cbb52a7ea3ee9bac9e24028fc6
#
_cell.length_a   1.000
_cell.length_b   1.000
_cell.length_c   1.000
_cell.angle_alpha   90.00
_cell.angle_beta   90.00
_cell.angle_gamma   90.00
#
_symmetry.space_group_name_H-M   'P 1'
#
loop_
_entity.id
_entity.type
_entity.pdbx_description
1 polymer ?
#
loop_
_entity_poly.entity_id
_entity_poly.type
_entity_poly.pdbx_seq_one_letter_code
_entity_poly.pdbx_strand_id
1 'polypeptide(L)'
;MLVKDPNAIKDRWGKRPLDRTMGELLDAGVVALDKPRGPTSHQVTAWARDALHVKKIGHGGTLDPYVSGVLPLCLGKAVRLTDVVLSSKKEYICLMMLHGDRTEKRIRQVISNFVGKIYQLPPVRSSVKRQLRIRNVSEIDIFEIDGRKILFKIRCDAGTYVRTLCTDIGEALGCGGNMLELRRSMSGVMDESGSATLHDLADAYVFWQQYGREAWLRSLIMPMEVLVEPLPKIIVKATAVDAICHGANLNISGIHMLDDEIRKNALVALMTARGELIAIGKMMMSSQKIMATDKGIAVNVERVLMEPGHYPRMWHYSTDLDDLITEE
;
A
#
# COMPACT_ATOMS: atom_id res chain seq x y z
N MET A 1 0.30 -6.62 -20.81
CA MET A 1 -0.26 -7.89 -20.27
C MET A 1 -0.27 -8.95 -21.38
N LEU A 2 0.03 -10.19 -21.04
CA LEU A 2 -0.06 -11.35 -21.91
C LEU A 2 -1.46 -11.96 -21.80
N VAL A 3 -2.06 -12.38 -22.93
CA VAL A 3 -3.37 -13.04 -22.96
C VAL A 3 -3.16 -14.55 -22.94
N LYS A 4 -3.59 -15.23 -21.87
CA LYS A 4 -3.50 -16.69 -21.76
C LYS A 4 -4.72 -17.38 -22.39
N ASP A 5 -5.90 -16.81 -22.19
CA ASP A 5 -7.13 -17.34 -22.80
C ASP A 5 -7.97 -16.18 -23.37
N PRO A 6 -8.02 -16.03 -24.70
CA PRO A 6 -8.81 -14.99 -25.35
C PRO A 6 -10.32 -15.20 -25.27
N ASN A 7 -10.77 -16.45 -25.00
CA ASN A 7 -12.19 -16.84 -24.98
C ASN A 7 -12.78 -16.76 -23.55
N ALA A 8 -12.11 -16.07 -22.59
CA ALA A 8 -12.70 -15.87 -21.28
C ALA A 8 -14.05 -15.15 -21.39
N ILE A 9 -15.05 -15.69 -20.69
CA ILE A 9 -16.42 -15.17 -20.70
C ILE A 9 -16.41 -13.71 -20.22
N LYS A 10 -17.06 -12.83 -20.98
CA LYS A 10 -17.24 -11.42 -20.58
C LYS A 10 -17.92 -11.36 -19.22
N ASP A 11 -17.31 -10.65 -18.27
CA ASP A 11 -17.81 -10.53 -16.92
C ASP A 11 -19.21 -9.89 -16.89
N ARG A 12 -20.19 -10.69 -16.51
CA ARG A 12 -21.54 -10.23 -16.15
C ARG A 12 -21.65 -9.96 -14.65
N TRP A 13 -20.66 -10.40 -13.87
CA TRP A 13 -20.63 -10.38 -12.41
C TRP A 13 -19.69 -9.30 -11.88
N GLY A 14 -19.86 -8.98 -10.60
CA GLY A 14 -19.06 -8.00 -9.90
C GLY A 14 -19.38 -6.55 -10.29
N LYS A 15 -18.64 -5.60 -9.73
CA LYS A 15 -18.74 -4.17 -9.99
C LYS A 15 -17.36 -3.51 -10.01
N ARG A 16 -17.24 -2.36 -10.65
CA ARG A 16 -15.98 -1.60 -10.57
C ARG A 16 -15.76 -1.09 -9.14
N PRO A 17 -14.52 -1.05 -8.64
CA PRO A 17 -14.21 -0.52 -7.31
C PRO A 17 -14.78 0.89 -7.05
N LEU A 18 -14.81 1.75 -8.08
CA LEU A 18 -15.36 3.11 -7.99
C LEU A 18 -16.89 3.16 -7.91
N ASP A 19 -17.59 2.10 -8.31
CA ASP A 19 -19.05 2.01 -8.26
C ASP A 19 -19.54 1.46 -6.90
N ARG A 20 -18.65 1.22 -5.94
CA ARG A 20 -18.99 0.79 -4.59
C ARG A 20 -19.80 1.86 -3.85
N THR A 21 -20.79 1.42 -3.10
CA THR A 21 -21.52 2.29 -2.16
C THR A 21 -20.60 2.81 -1.06
N MET A 22 -20.98 3.86 -0.35
CA MET A 22 -20.20 4.35 0.79
C MET A 22 -19.98 3.29 1.87
N GLY A 23 -20.98 2.45 2.15
CA GLY A 23 -20.84 1.33 3.09
C GLY A 23 -19.76 0.33 2.66
N GLU A 24 -19.72 -0.01 1.37
CA GLU A 24 -18.70 -0.91 0.81
C GLU A 24 -17.31 -0.27 0.82
N LEU A 25 -17.20 1.05 0.59
CA LEU A 25 -15.92 1.78 0.69
C LEU A 25 -15.43 1.84 2.14
N LEU A 26 -16.32 2.05 3.11
CA LEU A 26 -15.97 2.00 4.54
C LEU A 26 -15.54 0.60 4.99
N ASP A 27 -16.03 -0.46 4.33
CA ASP A 27 -15.66 -1.86 4.64
C ASP A 27 -14.41 -2.34 3.88
N ALA A 28 -14.01 -1.67 2.79
CA ALA A 28 -12.89 -2.10 1.94
C ALA A 28 -12.15 -0.93 1.29
N GLY A 29 -12.06 0.19 1.99
CA GLY A 29 -11.39 1.38 1.50
C GLY A 29 -10.10 1.70 2.23
N VAL A 30 -9.45 2.77 1.78
CA VAL A 30 -8.24 3.31 2.36
C VAL A 30 -8.29 4.83 2.39
N VAL A 31 -7.64 5.42 3.39
CA VAL A 31 -7.55 6.87 3.59
C VAL A 31 -6.09 7.26 3.74
N ALA A 32 -5.66 8.30 3.06
CA ALA A 32 -4.40 8.98 3.34
C ALA A 32 -4.67 10.00 4.47
N LEU A 33 -4.39 9.63 5.73
CA LEU A 33 -4.58 10.55 6.84
C LEU A 33 -3.37 11.48 6.96
N ASP A 34 -3.59 12.80 7.01
CA ASP A 34 -2.57 13.74 7.45
C ASP A 34 -2.46 13.70 8.98
N LYS A 35 -1.53 12.87 9.47
CA LYS A 35 -1.29 12.75 10.90
C LYS A 35 -0.69 14.04 11.44
N PRO A 36 -1.34 14.71 12.42
CA PRO A 36 -0.76 15.86 13.06
C PRO A 36 0.43 15.48 13.95
N ARG A 37 1.28 16.44 14.26
CA ARG A 37 2.31 16.33 15.29
C ARG A 37 1.65 16.25 16.68
N GLY A 38 2.18 15.41 17.56
CA GLY A 38 1.73 15.25 18.96
C GLY A 38 1.22 13.84 19.24
N PRO A 39 0.08 13.40 18.70
CA PRO A 39 -0.47 12.07 18.98
C PRO A 39 0.33 10.95 18.31
N THR A 40 0.26 9.76 18.88
CA THR A 40 0.83 8.54 18.27
C THR A 40 0.00 8.09 17.06
N SER A 41 0.61 7.29 16.16
CA SER A 41 -0.11 6.68 15.04
C SER A 41 -1.30 5.83 15.50
N HIS A 42 -1.16 5.12 16.64
CA HIS A 42 -2.26 4.32 17.22
C HIS A 42 -3.42 5.18 17.69
N GLN A 43 -3.14 6.32 18.35
CA GLN A 43 -4.19 7.24 18.82
C GLN A 43 -4.99 7.81 17.65
N VAL A 44 -4.31 8.35 16.61
CA VAL A 44 -5.03 8.91 15.46
C VAL A 44 -5.79 7.84 14.67
N THR A 45 -5.27 6.61 14.63
CA THR A 45 -5.98 5.47 14.02
C THR A 45 -7.26 5.14 14.80
N ALA A 46 -7.21 5.15 16.14
CA ALA A 46 -8.38 4.94 16.98
C ALA A 46 -9.42 6.05 16.79
N TRP A 47 -8.98 7.32 16.77
CA TRP A 47 -9.89 8.46 16.53
C TRP A 47 -10.52 8.41 15.14
N ALA A 48 -9.78 8.04 14.10
CA ALA A 48 -10.34 7.85 12.76
C ALA A 48 -11.36 6.70 12.71
N ARG A 49 -11.11 5.58 13.44
CA ARG A 49 -12.07 4.48 13.58
C ARG A 49 -13.39 4.97 14.19
N ASP A 50 -13.28 5.76 15.26
CA ASP A 50 -14.44 6.25 15.99
C ASP A 50 -15.20 7.31 15.16
N ALA A 51 -14.48 8.20 14.46
CA ALA A 51 -15.09 9.21 13.58
C ALA A 51 -15.82 8.60 12.37
N LEU A 52 -15.30 7.52 11.79
CA LEU A 52 -15.90 6.83 10.64
C LEU A 52 -16.86 5.69 11.06
N HIS A 53 -17.02 5.43 12.36
CA HIS A 53 -17.83 4.34 12.91
C HIS A 53 -17.53 2.97 12.26
N VAL A 54 -16.27 2.70 11.87
CA VAL A 54 -15.89 1.42 11.28
C VAL A 54 -15.46 0.43 12.35
N LYS A 55 -15.78 -0.86 12.14
CA LYS A 55 -15.45 -1.92 13.11
C LYS A 55 -13.96 -2.18 13.22
N LYS A 56 -13.23 -2.06 12.11
CA LYS A 56 -11.82 -2.41 12.01
C LYS A 56 -11.07 -1.39 11.17
N ILE A 57 -9.91 -0.97 11.68
CA ILE A 57 -8.99 -0.06 11.00
C ILE A 57 -7.55 -0.46 11.35
N GLY A 58 -6.64 -0.25 10.43
CA GLY A 58 -5.20 -0.43 10.65
C GLY A 58 -4.41 0.64 9.91
N HIS A 59 -3.16 0.86 10.29
CA HIS A 59 -2.30 1.83 9.60
C HIS A 59 -1.10 1.18 8.90
N GLY A 60 -0.70 1.75 7.78
CA GLY A 60 0.38 1.27 6.91
C GLY A 60 1.76 1.86 7.25
N GLY A 61 2.15 1.85 8.52
CA GLY A 61 3.50 2.28 8.97
C GLY A 61 3.46 3.38 10.00
N THR A 62 4.04 3.08 11.16
CA THR A 62 4.10 4.01 12.29
C THR A 62 4.91 5.26 11.96
N LEU A 63 4.39 6.41 12.39
CA LEU A 63 5.11 7.67 12.54
C LEU A 63 5.31 7.93 14.03
N ASP A 64 6.48 8.46 14.40
CA ASP A 64 6.73 8.93 15.77
C ASP A 64 5.72 10.03 16.14
N PRO A 65 5.44 10.27 17.43
CA PRO A 65 4.48 11.30 17.85
C PRO A 65 4.79 12.70 17.27
N TYR A 66 6.07 13.07 17.22
CA TYR A 66 6.51 14.38 16.72
C TYR A 66 6.69 14.45 15.21
N VAL A 67 6.40 13.37 14.49
CA VAL A 67 6.44 13.31 13.02
C VAL A 67 5.02 13.46 12.48
N SER A 68 4.86 14.31 11.47
CA SER A 68 3.59 14.56 10.79
C SER A 68 3.54 13.94 9.38
N GLY A 69 2.41 14.09 8.71
CA GLY A 69 2.23 13.73 7.30
C GLY A 69 1.49 12.43 7.07
N VAL A 70 1.58 11.92 5.87
CA VAL A 70 0.76 10.83 5.32
C VAL A 70 0.85 9.55 6.14
N LEU A 71 -0.25 9.17 6.77
CA LEU A 71 -0.46 7.90 7.46
C LEU A 71 -1.56 7.12 6.75
N PRO A 72 -1.23 6.12 5.92
CA PRO A 72 -2.23 5.28 5.28
C PRO A 72 -3.06 4.52 6.31
N LEU A 73 -4.37 4.69 6.25
CA LEU A 73 -5.35 3.94 7.04
C LEU A 73 -6.09 2.96 6.16
N CYS A 74 -6.11 1.70 6.55
CA CYS A 74 -6.83 0.63 5.89
C CYS A 74 -8.13 0.33 6.66
N LEU A 75 -9.29 0.42 6.01
CA LEU A 75 -10.60 0.22 6.60
C LEU A 75 -11.10 -1.22 6.36
N GLY A 76 -11.75 -1.81 7.35
CA GLY A 76 -12.41 -3.11 7.23
C GLY A 76 -11.50 -4.19 6.64
N LYS A 77 -11.86 -4.72 5.47
CA LYS A 77 -11.12 -5.76 4.74
C LYS A 77 -9.75 -5.32 4.27
N ALA A 78 -9.57 -4.02 3.94
CA ALA A 78 -8.29 -3.48 3.49
C ALA A 78 -7.17 -3.62 4.55
N VAL A 79 -7.49 -3.85 5.83
CA VAL A 79 -6.50 -4.16 6.89
C VAL A 79 -5.64 -5.38 6.52
N ARG A 80 -6.15 -6.30 5.71
CA ARG A 80 -5.37 -7.45 5.21
C ARG A 80 -4.24 -7.04 4.26
N LEU A 81 -4.23 -5.81 3.74
CA LEU A 81 -3.20 -5.27 2.84
C LEU A 81 -2.17 -4.39 3.57
N THR A 82 -2.25 -4.27 4.90
CA THR A 82 -1.36 -3.39 5.68
C THR A 82 0.12 -3.69 5.42
N ASP A 83 0.50 -4.98 5.24
CA ASP A 83 1.90 -5.35 4.98
C ASP A 83 2.40 -4.88 3.60
N VAL A 84 1.50 -4.78 2.60
CA VAL A 84 1.85 -4.21 1.28
C VAL A 84 2.24 -2.75 1.46
N VAL A 85 1.44 -2.00 2.24
CA VAL A 85 1.74 -0.60 2.56
C VAL A 85 3.00 -0.49 3.43
N LEU A 86 3.15 -1.35 4.44
CA LEU A 86 4.32 -1.36 5.33
C LEU A 86 5.62 -1.54 4.54
N SER A 87 5.64 -2.40 3.52
CA SER A 87 6.82 -2.69 2.70
C SER A 87 7.08 -1.69 1.57
N SER A 88 6.15 -0.77 1.30
CA SER A 88 6.29 0.22 0.23
C SER A 88 7.35 1.29 0.55
N LYS A 89 7.86 1.95 -0.50
CA LYS A 89 8.78 3.10 -0.37
C LYS A 89 8.11 4.26 0.34
N LYS A 90 8.93 5.09 0.97
CA LYS A 90 8.51 6.28 1.70
C LYS A 90 9.28 7.50 1.22
N GLU A 91 8.61 8.66 1.26
CA GLU A 91 9.25 9.95 1.04
C GLU A 91 9.02 10.84 2.27
N TYR A 92 10.05 11.58 2.61
CA TYR A 92 10.00 12.51 3.74
C TYR A 92 10.63 13.85 3.35
N ILE A 93 10.09 14.91 3.95
CA ILE A 93 10.73 16.22 4.05
C ILE A 93 11.33 16.29 5.45
N CYS A 94 12.64 16.55 5.52
CA CYS A 94 13.40 16.56 6.75
C CYS A 94 14.13 17.91 6.92
N LEU A 95 13.98 18.51 8.09
CA LEU A 95 14.82 19.60 8.55
C LEU A 95 15.81 19.03 9.58
N MET A 96 17.10 19.09 9.29
CA MET A 96 18.18 18.72 10.22
C MET A 96 18.99 19.93 10.66
N MET A 97 19.65 19.79 11.81
CA MET A 97 20.60 20.74 12.37
C MET A 97 21.96 20.11 12.53
N LEU A 98 23.00 20.78 12.04
CA LEU A 98 24.41 20.45 12.35
C LEU A 98 24.83 21.13 13.67
N HIS A 99 25.68 20.47 14.43
CA HIS A 99 26.19 21.02 15.70
C HIS A 99 27.40 21.93 15.52
N GLY A 100 27.97 22.00 14.30
CA GLY A 100 29.07 22.88 13.95
C GLY A 100 28.97 23.33 12.50
N ASP A 101 29.60 24.46 12.19
CA ASP A 101 29.58 25.06 10.85
C ASP A 101 30.37 24.22 9.84
N ARG A 102 29.83 24.08 8.65
CA ARG A 102 30.45 23.42 7.50
C ARG A 102 30.14 24.20 6.23
N THR A 103 31.05 24.16 5.26
CA THR A 103 30.77 24.78 3.97
C THR A 103 29.66 24.02 3.22
N GLU A 104 28.84 24.74 2.49
CA GLU A 104 27.77 24.14 1.68
C GLU A 104 28.30 23.05 0.72
N LYS A 105 29.42 23.30 0.07
CA LYS A 105 30.11 22.32 -0.80
C LYS A 105 30.36 21.00 -0.06
N ARG A 106 30.87 21.09 1.20
CA ARG A 106 31.17 19.87 1.99
C ARG A 106 29.90 19.16 2.44
N ILE A 107 28.86 19.91 2.82
CA ILE A 107 27.54 19.35 3.19
C ILE A 107 26.97 18.55 2.01
N ARG A 108 26.87 19.17 0.83
CA ARG A 108 26.34 18.51 -0.38
C ARG A 108 27.14 17.26 -0.76
N GLN A 109 28.48 17.33 -0.70
CA GLN A 109 29.36 16.19 -0.98
C GLN A 109 29.13 15.03 -0.02
N VAL A 110 28.97 15.29 1.29
CA VAL A 110 28.77 14.22 2.28
C VAL A 110 27.39 13.63 2.14
N ILE A 111 26.33 14.45 2.02
CA ILE A 111 24.95 13.97 1.87
C ILE A 111 24.80 13.09 0.62
N SER A 112 25.46 13.42 -0.49
CA SER A 112 25.39 12.60 -1.71
C SER A 112 25.92 11.17 -1.51
N ASN A 113 26.82 10.94 -0.56
CA ASN A 113 27.32 9.59 -0.23
C ASN A 113 26.30 8.71 0.49
N PHE A 114 25.19 9.28 1.00
CA PHE A 114 24.11 8.54 1.64
C PHE A 114 23.03 8.08 0.65
N VAL A 115 23.15 8.41 -0.62
CA VAL A 115 22.31 7.83 -1.68
C VAL A 115 22.84 6.44 -2.03
N GLY A 116 21.94 5.44 -2.09
CA GLY A 116 22.25 4.04 -2.30
C GLY A 116 22.04 3.20 -1.03
N LYS A 117 22.83 2.13 -0.90
CA LYS A 117 22.73 1.22 0.24
C LYS A 117 23.43 1.78 1.48
N ILE A 118 22.69 1.94 2.55
CA ILE A 118 23.20 2.38 3.85
C ILE A 118 22.99 1.28 4.91
N TYR A 119 23.86 1.26 5.93
CA TYR A 119 23.74 0.39 7.08
C TYR A 119 23.15 1.17 8.23
N GLN A 120 22.05 0.70 8.80
CA GLN A 120 21.41 1.34 9.94
C GLN A 120 21.18 0.36 11.08
N LEU A 121 21.44 0.82 12.30
CA LEU A 121 21.05 0.17 13.53
C LEU A 121 19.77 0.85 14.04
N PRO A 122 18.65 0.12 14.24
CA PRO A 122 17.42 0.70 14.77
C PRO A 122 17.67 1.45 16.10
N PRO A 123 16.99 2.60 16.33
CA PRO A 123 17.12 3.34 17.58
C PRO A 123 16.74 2.48 18.79
N VAL A 124 17.28 2.79 19.96
CA VAL A 124 17.01 2.05 21.22
C VAL A 124 15.51 1.99 21.55
N ARG A 125 14.78 3.05 21.25
CA ARG A 125 13.31 3.15 21.47
C ARG A 125 12.50 2.72 20.24
N SER A 126 12.95 1.71 19.49
CA SER A 126 12.16 1.13 18.39
C SER A 126 11.51 -0.19 18.81
N SER A 127 10.34 -0.50 18.26
CA SER A 127 9.61 -1.77 18.51
C SER A 127 10.23 -2.99 17.82
N VAL A 128 11.32 -2.81 17.05
CA VAL A 128 11.95 -3.90 16.29
C VAL A 128 13.27 -4.33 16.91
N LYS A 129 13.63 -5.62 16.72
CA LYS A 129 14.91 -6.17 17.19
C LYS A 129 16.08 -5.30 16.67
N ARG A 130 16.95 -4.89 17.60
CA ARG A 130 18.12 -4.05 17.32
C ARG A 130 19.23 -4.89 16.69
N GLN A 131 19.25 -4.93 15.37
CA GLN A 131 20.29 -5.57 14.56
C GLN A 131 20.59 -4.72 13.34
N LEU A 132 21.81 -4.78 12.84
CA LEU A 132 22.23 -4.04 11.66
C LEU A 132 21.39 -4.44 10.45
N ARG A 133 20.87 -3.44 9.73
CA ARG A 133 20.02 -3.63 8.56
C ARG A 133 20.52 -2.80 7.41
N ILE A 134 20.47 -3.38 6.21
CA ILE A 134 20.70 -2.62 4.96
C ILE A 134 19.38 -1.98 4.56
N ARG A 135 19.45 -0.67 4.23
CA ARG A 135 18.35 0.10 3.66
C ARG A 135 18.83 0.81 2.41
N ASN A 136 17.93 1.02 1.46
CA ASN A 136 18.26 1.75 0.27
C ASN A 136 17.63 3.14 0.30
N VAL A 137 18.46 4.16 0.13
CA VAL A 137 18.04 5.55 -0.08
C VAL A 137 18.11 5.79 -1.58
N SER A 138 16.98 5.95 -2.24
CA SER A 138 16.95 6.11 -3.69
C SER A 138 17.27 7.53 -4.14
N GLU A 139 16.99 8.53 -3.29
CA GLU A 139 17.14 9.94 -3.62
C GLU A 139 17.28 10.79 -2.36
N ILE A 140 18.13 11.82 -2.40
CA ILE A 140 18.14 12.93 -1.44
C ILE A 140 18.27 14.23 -2.24
N ASP A 141 17.26 15.10 -2.13
CA ASP A 141 17.24 16.44 -2.74
C ASP A 141 17.37 17.50 -1.67
N ILE A 142 18.45 18.27 -1.67
CA ILE A 142 18.64 19.38 -0.74
C ILE A 142 17.96 20.62 -1.32
N PHE A 143 16.90 21.09 -0.62
CA PHE A 143 16.17 22.29 -1.00
C PHE A 143 16.86 23.56 -0.55
N GLU A 144 17.37 23.57 0.70
CA GLU A 144 17.94 24.77 1.31
C GLU A 144 19.01 24.41 2.33
N ILE A 145 20.05 25.23 2.41
CA ILE A 145 21.06 25.22 3.48
C ILE A 145 21.12 26.64 4.04
N ASP A 146 20.66 26.82 5.26
CA ASP A 146 20.73 28.07 6.02
C ASP A 146 21.63 27.85 7.25
N GLY A 147 22.90 28.26 7.13
CA GLY A 147 23.91 28.04 8.16
C GLY A 147 24.04 26.55 8.50
N ARG A 148 23.57 26.17 9.70
CA ARG A 148 23.60 24.79 10.20
C ARG A 148 22.33 24.00 9.91
N LYS A 149 21.27 24.67 9.42
CA LYS A 149 20.00 24.03 9.09
C LYS A 149 20.04 23.56 7.64
N ILE A 150 19.58 22.33 7.43
CA ILE A 150 19.51 21.73 6.11
C ILE A 150 18.10 21.16 5.91
N LEU A 151 17.39 21.69 4.93
CA LEU A 151 16.09 21.19 4.48
C LEU A 151 16.27 20.32 3.26
N PHE A 152 15.83 19.07 3.35
CA PHE A 152 15.96 18.13 2.24
C PHE A 152 14.78 17.16 2.16
N LYS A 153 14.54 16.67 0.96
CA LYS A 153 13.64 15.55 0.65
C LYS A 153 14.45 14.26 0.59
N ILE A 154 13.89 13.17 1.09
CA ILE A 154 14.48 11.83 0.99
C ILE A 154 13.45 10.81 0.54
N ARG A 155 13.81 9.99 -0.45
CA ARG A 155 13.08 8.78 -0.85
C ARG A 155 13.87 7.54 -0.44
N CYS A 156 13.23 6.63 0.28
CA CYS A 156 13.92 5.48 0.86
C CYS A 156 13.00 4.25 1.00
N ASP A 157 13.62 3.11 1.24
CA ASP A 157 12.94 1.87 1.56
C ASP A 157 12.21 1.96 2.91
N ALA A 158 11.20 1.13 3.05
CA ALA A 158 10.50 0.93 4.32
C ALA A 158 11.47 0.56 5.45
N GLY A 159 11.22 1.13 6.64
CA GLY A 159 12.04 0.89 7.83
C GLY A 159 13.38 1.60 7.83
N THR A 160 13.60 2.59 6.96
CA THR A 160 14.69 3.56 7.06
C THR A 160 14.40 4.56 8.17
N TYR A 161 15.35 4.78 9.05
CA TYR A 161 15.27 5.72 10.17
C TYR A 161 15.94 7.04 9.78
N VAL A 162 15.14 8.04 9.37
CA VAL A 162 15.66 9.36 8.97
C VAL A 162 16.36 10.07 10.15
N ARG A 163 15.89 9.85 11.38
CA ARG A 163 16.56 10.36 12.59
C ARG A 163 17.99 9.84 12.71
N THR A 164 18.20 8.55 12.51
CA THR A 164 19.54 7.94 12.50
C THR A 164 20.37 8.49 11.36
N LEU A 165 19.78 8.64 10.16
CA LEU A 165 20.47 9.22 9.00
C LEU A 165 20.99 10.64 9.29
N CYS A 166 20.21 11.50 9.94
CA CYS A 166 20.68 12.85 10.33
C CYS A 166 21.88 12.79 11.30
N THR A 167 21.90 11.84 12.23
CA THR A 167 23.04 11.62 13.12
C THR A 167 24.26 11.16 12.32
N ASP A 168 24.09 10.15 11.45
CA ASP A 168 25.17 9.59 10.64
C ASP A 168 25.78 10.65 9.68
N ILE A 169 24.94 11.50 9.07
CA ILE A 169 25.39 12.64 8.24
C ILE A 169 26.22 13.62 9.08
N GLY A 170 25.74 13.97 10.28
CA GLY A 170 26.46 14.87 11.19
C GLY A 170 27.81 14.31 11.63
N GLU A 171 27.90 13.02 11.90
CA GLU A 171 29.15 12.31 12.25
C GLU A 171 30.12 12.28 11.03
N ALA A 172 29.63 11.98 9.84
CA ALA A 172 30.42 11.99 8.60
C ALA A 172 30.95 13.40 8.26
N LEU A 173 30.26 14.44 8.69
CA LEU A 173 30.72 15.83 8.62
C LEU A 173 31.72 16.19 9.75
N GLY A 174 31.89 15.33 10.75
CA GLY A 174 32.75 15.57 11.90
C GLY A 174 32.29 16.68 12.83
N CYS A 175 31.00 16.97 12.89
CA CYS A 175 30.45 18.00 13.79
C CYS A 175 29.23 17.53 14.57
N GLY A 176 28.70 16.35 14.30
CA GLY A 176 27.44 15.90 14.83
C GLY A 176 26.22 16.58 14.18
N GLY A 177 25.07 15.99 14.37
CA GLY A 177 23.83 16.53 13.83
C GLY A 177 22.59 15.78 14.36
N ASN A 178 21.44 16.42 14.26
CA ASN A 178 20.17 15.84 14.68
C ASN A 178 19.02 16.28 13.78
N MET A 179 17.97 15.47 13.73
CA MET A 179 16.71 15.79 13.10
C MET A 179 15.94 16.80 13.95
N LEU A 180 15.55 17.93 13.38
CA LEU A 180 14.66 18.91 14.01
C LEU A 180 13.20 18.58 13.73
N GLU A 181 12.85 18.44 12.46
CA GLU A 181 11.50 18.16 12.01
C GLU A 181 11.49 17.09 10.93
N LEU A 182 10.41 16.33 10.89
CA LEU A 182 10.17 15.33 9.87
C LEU A 182 8.69 15.29 9.51
N ARG A 183 8.42 15.31 8.20
CA ARG A 183 7.09 15.13 7.65
C ARG A 183 7.13 14.05 6.57
N ARG A 184 6.26 13.03 6.66
CA ARG A 184 6.15 12.03 5.61
C ARG A 184 5.24 12.55 4.51
N SER A 185 5.81 12.89 3.36
CA SER A 185 5.08 13.40 2.19
C SER A 185 4.45 12.30 1.36
N MET A 186 5.01 11.04 1.40
CA MET A 186 4.47 9.91 0.64
C MET A 186 4.68 8.58 1.36
N SER A 187 3.70 7.69 1.23
CA SER A 187 3.77 6.30 1.68
C SER A 187 3.17 5.37 0.62
N GLY A 188 4.02 4.70 -0.16
CA GLY A 188 3.60 3.90 -1.31
C GLY A 188 3.01 4.76 -2.40
N VAL A 189 1.74 4.51 -2.72
CA VAL A 189 0.96 5.25 -3.74
C VAL A 189 0.22 6.46 -3.18
N MET A 190 0.25 6.66 -1.86
CA MET A 190 -0.46 7.75 -1.19
C MET A 190 0.51 8.89 -0.90
N ASP A 191 0.14 10.10 -1.27
CA ASP A 191 0.88 11.34 -1.02
C ASP A 191 0.00 12.37 -0.29
N GLU A 192 0.58 13.56 -0.06
CA GLU A 192 -0.09 14.64 0.65
C GLU A 192 -1.25 15.27 -0.13
N SER A 193 -1.26 15.17 -1.46
CA SER A 193 -2.26 15.85 -2.31
C SER A 193 -3.67 15.31 -2.09
N GLY A 194 -3.80 14.03 -1.72
CA GLY A 194 -5.06 13.36 -1.39
C GLY A 194 -5.27 13.12 0.10
N SER A 195 -4.49 13.77 0.98
CA SER A 195 -4.58 13.51 2.41
C SER A 195 -5.72 14.29 3.07
N ALA A 196 -6.38 13.65 4.04
CA ALA A 196 -7.46 14.21 4.85
C ALA A 196 -7.02 14.37 6.30
N THR A 197 -7.49 15.41 6.99
CA THR A 197 -7.35 15.53 8.44
C THR A 197 -8.40 14.68 9.16
N LEU A 198 -8.25 14.49 10.48
CA LEU A 198 -9.28 13.83 11.30
C LEU A 198 -10.59 14.62 11.31
N HIS A 199 -10.53 15.96 11.23
CA HIS A 199 -11.72 16.81 11.17
C HIS A 199 -12.45 16.61 9.85
N ASP A 200 -11.73 16.58 8.71
CA ASP A 200 -12.34 16.32 7.40
C ASP A 200 -13.09 14.98 7.41
N LEU A 201 -12.51 13.93 8.00
CA LEU A 201 -13.14 12.62 8.08
C LEU A 201 -14.41 12.64 8.94
N ALA A 202 -14.35 13.29 10.12
CA ALA A 202 -15.49 13.38 11.03
C ALA A 202 -16.63 14.19 10.40
N ASP A 203 -16.32 15.37 9.85
CA ASP A 203 -17.32 16.26 9.26
C ASP A 203 -17.94 15.63 8.00
N ALA A 204 -17.13 15.07 7.11
CA ALA A 204 -17.61 14.39 5.91
C ALA A 204 -18.52 13.20 6.24
N TYR A 205 -18.20 12.43 7.30
CA TYR A 205 -19.02 11.32 7.75
C TYR A 205 -20.38 11.82 8.28
N VAL A 206 -20.39 12.86 9.12
CA VAL A 206 -21.62 13.47 9.65
C VAL A 206 -22.50 14.02 8.50
N PHE A 207 -21.88 14.71 7.53
CA PHE A 207 -22.59 15.20 6.34
C PHE A 207 -23.27 14.10 5.54
N TRP A 208 -22.58 12.98 5.35
CA TRP A 208 -23.17 11.82 4.71
C TRP A 208 -24.34 11.24 5.51
N GLN A 209 -24.17 11.04 6.83
CA GLN A 209 -25.18 10.44 7.69
C GLN A 209 -26.44 11.30 7.83
N GLN A 210 -26.27 12.62 8.03
CA GLN A 210 -27.40 13.52 8.29
C GLN A 210 -28.12 13.99 7.04
N TYR A 211 -27.38 14.18 5.94
CA TYR A 211 -27.90 14.82 4.73
C TYR A 211 -27.86 13.92 3.49
N GLY A 212 -27.37 12.69 3.60
CA GLY A 212 -27.21 11.78 2.47
C GLY A 212 -26.18 12.24 1.42
N ARG A 213 -25.38 13.28 1.72
CA ARG A 213 -24.40 13.87 0.80
C ARG A 213 -23.07 13.16 0.91
N GLU A 214 -22.84 12.14 0.07
CA GLU A 214 -21.66 11.30 0.14
C GLU A 214 -20.42 11.84 -0.62
N ALA A 215 -20.57 12.86 -1.48
CA ALA A 215 -19.52 13.30 -2.39
C ALA A 215 -18.22 13.69 -1.67
N TRP A 216 -18.31 14.39 -0.53
CA TRP A 216 -17.14 14.76 0.27
C TRP A 216 -16.47 13.52 0.88
N LEU A 217 -17.21 12.67 1.60
CA LEU A 217 -16.64 11.47 2.20
C LEU A 217 -16.05 10.54 1.13
N ARG A 218 -16.71 10.42 -0.04
CA ARG A 218 -16.25 9.64 -1.18
C ARG A 218 -14.91 10.17 -1.74
N SER A 219 -14.67 11.46 -1.70
CA SER A 219 -13.40 12.04 -2.16
C SER A 219 -12.23 11.75 -1.21
N LEU A 220 -12.48 11.39 0.06
CA LEU A 220 -11.47 11.10 1.06
C LEU A 220 -11.14 9.60 1.18
N ILE A 221 -12.00 8.71 0.66
CA ILE A 221 -11.84 7.25 0.78
C ILE A 221 -11.63 6.64 -0.60
N MET A 222 -10.44 6.11 -0.83
CA MET A 222 -10.09 5.38 -2.05
C MET A 222 -10.45 3.90 -1.91
N PRO A 223 -10.78 3.19 -3.00
CA PRO A 223 -10.87 1.73 -3.00
C PRO A 223 -9.53 1.09 -2.60
N MET A 224 -9.57 -0.05 -1.90
CA MET A 224 -8.36 -0.76 -1.45
C MET A 224 -7.44 -1.20 -2.60
N GLU A 225 -7.95 -1.28 -3.82
CA GLU A 225 -7.23 -1.67 -5.02
C GLU A 225 -6.05 -0.75 -5.33
N VAL A 226 -6.09 0.51 -4.92
CA VAL A 226 -4.96 1.46 -5.09
C VAL A 226 -3.70 0.96 -4.38
N LEU A 227 -3.84 0.20 -3.28
CA LEU A 227 -2.69 -0.34 -2.55
C LEU A 227 -1.90 -1.37 -3.34
N VAL A 228 -2.53 -2.04 -4.29
CA VAL A 228 -1.91 -3.08 -5.11
C VAL A 228 -1.53 -2.60 -6.51
N GLU A 229 -1.68 -1.31 -6.81
CA GLU A 229 -1.24 -0.74 -8.09
C GLU A 229 0.22 -1.04 -8.45
N PRO A 230 1.17 -1.00 -7.50
CA PRO A 230 2.57 -1.32 -7.80
C PRO A 230 2.84 -2.82 -7.98
N LEU A 231 1.92 -3.70 -7.62
CA LEU A 231 2.09 -5.14 -7.76
C LEU A 231 1.78 -5.59 -9.20
N PRO A 232 2.51 -6.57 -9.74
CA PRO A 232 2.11 -7.22 -10.98
C PRO A 232 0.72 -7.85 -10.84
N LYS A 233 -0.05 -7.85 -11.92
CA LYS A 233 -1.46 -8.24 -11.93
C LYS A 233 -1.70 -9.51 -12.75
N ILE A 234 -2.63 -10.32 -12.26
CA ILE A 234 -3.20 -11.46 -12.98
C ILE A 234 -4.71 -11.26 -13.01
N ILE A 235 -5.29 -11.21 -14.19
CA ILE A 235 -6.73 -11.17 -14.39
C ILE A 235 -7.24 -12.60 -14.38
N VAL A 236 -8.11 -12.90 -13.43
CA VAL A 236 -8.69 -14.22 -13.21
C VAL A 236 -9.98 -14.34 -13.99
N LYS A 237 -10.25 -15.53 -14.57
CA LYS A 237 -11.54 -15.83 -15.20
C LYS A 237 -12.66 -15.84 -14.16
N ALA A 238 -13.85 -15.36 -14.50
CA ALA A 238 -15.02 -15.33 -13.61
C ALA A 238 -15.32 -16.69 -12.97
N THR A 239 -15.13 -17.78 -13.72
CA THR A 239 -15.35 -19.17 -13.27
C THR A 239 -14.38 -19.64 -12.17
N ALA A 240 -13.23 -18.97 -11.99
CA ALA A 240 -12.22 -19.34 -10.97
C ALA A 240 -12.28 -18.43 -9.72
N VAL A 241 -13.01 -17.31 -9.78
CA VAL A 241 -13.03 -16.31 -8.69
C VAL A 241 -13.57 -16.89 -7.40
N ASP A 242 -14.73 -17.54 -7.42
CA ASP A 242 -15.38 -18.05 -6.21
C ASP A 242 -14.52 -19.12 -5.50
N ALA A 243 -13.83 -19.98 -6.24
CA ALA A 243 -12.89 -20.96 -5.67
C ALA A 243 -11.73 -20.27 -4.92
N ILE A 244 -11.18 -19.17 -5.46
CA ILE A 244 -10.13 -18.39 -4.80
C ILE A 244 -10.68 -17.71 -3.55
N CYS A 245 -11.92 -17.20 -3.58
CA CYS A 245 -12.57 -16.61 -2.42
C CYS A 245 -12.71 -17.62 -1.27
N HIS A 246 -12.80 -18.92 -1.56
CA HIS A 246 -12.79 -20.01 -0.58
C HIS A 246 -11.36 -20.49 -0.21
N GLY A 247 -10.30 -19.81 -0.70
CA GLY A 247 -8.91 -20.11 -0.35
C GLY A 247 -8.19 -21.07 -1.30
N ALA A 248 -8.78 -21.45 -2.44
CA ALA A 248 -8.10 -22.26 -3.44
C ALA A 248 -6.95 -21.49 -4.09
N ASN A 249 -5.89 -22.21 -4.45
CA ASN A 249 -4.80 -21.67 -5.26
C ASN A 249 -5.24 -21.44 -6.69
N LEU A 250 -4.67 -20.43 -7.38
CA LEU A 250 -4.98 -20.17 -8.77
C LEU A 250 -4.24 -21.15 -9.68
N ASN A 251 -5.00 -21.96 -10.42
CA ASN A 251 -4.49 -22.80 -11.49
C ASN A 251 -4.30 -22.00 -12.79
N ILE A 252 -3.41 -22.48 -13.67
CA ILE A 252 -3.16 -21.85 -14.98
C ILE A 252 -4.45 -21.74 -15.80
N SER A 253 -5.32 -22.73 -15.76
CA SER A 253 -6.61 -22.73 -16.48
C SER A 253 -7.56 -21.61 -16.04
N GLY A 254 -7.40 -21.07 -14.82
CA GLY A 254 -8.18 -19.96 -14.29
C GLY A 254 -7.66 -18.57 -14.69
N ILE A 255 -6.56 -18.47 -15.44
CA ILE A 255 -5.99 -17.20 -15.86
C ILE A 255 -6.59 -16.74 -17.18
N HIS A 256 -7.03 -15.48 -17.24
CA HIS A 256 -7.39 -14.80 -18.47
C HIS A 256 -6.19 -14.04 -19.05
N MET A 257 -5.61 -13.13 -18.26
CA MET A 257 -4.45 -12.31 -18.64
C MET A 257 -3.48 -12.19 -17.46
N LEU A 258 -2.22 -11.89 -17.74
CA LEU A 258 -1.21 -11.61 -16.70
C LEU A 258 -0.21 -10.59 -17.21
N ASP A 259 0.42 -9.86 -16.29
CA ASP A 259 1.53 -8.98 -16.62
C ASP A 259 2.73 -9.79 -17.12
N ASP A 260 3.49 -9.17 -18.01
CA ASP A 260 4.71 -9.77 -18.54
C ASP A 260 5.84 -9.71 -17.48
N GLU A 261 6.87 -10.54 -17.70
CA GLU A 261 8.11 -10.56 -16.89
C GLU A 261 7.92 -10.81 -15.38
N ILE A 262 6.79 -11.37 -14.95
CA ILE A 262 6.62 -11.73 -13.54
C ILE A 262 7.52 -12.94 -13.23
N ARG A 263 8.38 -12.76 -12.22
CA ARG A 263 9.31 -13.80 -11.76
C ARG A 263 8.64 -14.75 -10.78
N LYS A 264 9.15 -15.98 -10.68
CA LYS A 264 8.78 -16.92 -9.60
C LYS A 264 9.02 -16.25 -8.23
N ASN A 265 8.13 -16.53 -7.29
CA ASN A 265 8.07 -15.96 -5.92
C ASN A 265 7.72 -14.46 -5.84
N ALA A 266 7.44 -13.79 -6.96
CA ALA A 266 6.92 -12.44 -6.91
C ALA A 266 5.53 -12.41 -6.25
N LEU A 267 5.27 -11.41 -5.41
CA LEU A 267 3.93 -11.12 -4.91
C LEU A 267 3.11 -10.50 -6.05
N VAL A 268 1.89 -11.00 -6.25
CA VAL A 268 0.98 -10.56 -7.32
C VAL A 268 -0.41 -10.28 -6.79
N ALA A 269 -1.12 -9.39 -7.46
CA ALA A 269 -2.54 -9.13 -7.23
C ALA A 269 -3.39 -9.94 -8.21
N LEU A 270 -4.34 -10.72 -7.68
CA LEU A 270 -5.36 -11.44 -8.44
C LEU A 270 -6.58 -10.53 -8.57
N MET A 271 -6.89 -10.14 -9.80
CA MET A 271 -7.93 -9.17 -10.10
C MET A 271 -9.02 -9.78 -10.97
N THR A 272 -10.24 -9.28 -10.84
CA THR A 272 -11.30 -9.54 -11.81
C THR A 272 -11.12 -8.67 -13.05
N ALA A 273 -11.81 -8.98 -14.15
CA ALA A 273 -11.81 -8.12 -15.34
C ALA A 273 -12.43 -6.73 -15.09
N ARG A 274 -13.24 -6.58 -14.04
CA ARG A 274 -13.78 -5.28 -13.60
C ARG A 274 -12.84 -4.47 -12.70
N GLY A 275 -11.65 -5.03 -12.39
CA GLY A 275 -10.64 -4.38 -11.56
C GLY A 275 -10.84 -4.56 -10.06
N GLU A 276 -11.69 -5.50 -9.61
CA GLU A 276 -11.82 -5.82 -8.19
C GLU A 276 -10.67 -6.72 -7.74
N LEU A 277 -10.14 -6.46 -6.56
CA LEU A 277 -9.11 -7.29 -5.95
C LEU A 277 -9.74 -8.53 -5.29
N ILE A 278 -9.38 -9.71 -5.79
CA ILE A 278 -9.82 -11.00 -5.25
C ILE A 278 -8.91 -11.41 -4.09
N ALA A 279 -7.61 -11.46 -4.35
CA ALA A 279 -6.60 -11.96 -3.43
C ALA A 279 -5.22 -11.43 -3.79
N ILE A 280 -4.26 -11.58 -2.87
CA ILE A 280 -2.83 -11.49 -3.16
C ILE A 280 -2.18 -12.85 -2.94
N GLY A 281 -1.12 -13.14 -3.69
CA GLY A 281 -0.42 -14.42 -3.58
C GLY A 281 0.95 -14.40 -4.23
N LYS A 282 1.67 -15.51 -4.09
CA LYS A 282 3.02 -15.70 -4.67
C LYS A 282 2.98 -16.52 -5.94
N MET A 283 3.70 -16.05 -6.95
CA MET A 283 3.93 -16.78 -8.19
C MET A 283 4.68 -18.08 -7.93
N MET A 284 4.11 -19.20 -8.40
CA MET A 284 4.78 -20.52 -8.33
C MET A 284 5.73 -20.76 -9.50
N MET A 285 5.55 -20.02 -10.60
CA MET A 285 6.38 -20.06 -11.80
C MET A 285 6.42 -18.68 -12.46
N SER A 286 7.29 -18.46 -13.45
CA SER A 286 7.34 -17.19 -14.18
C SER A 286 6.18 -17.04 -15.17
N SER A 287 5.87 -15.82 -15.61
CA SER A 287 4.85 -15.55 -16.62
C SER A 287 5.13 -16.31 -17.95
N GLN A 288 6.40 -16.38 -18.38
CA GLN A 288 6.80 -17.13 -19.58
C GLN A 288 6.47 -18.63 -19.44
N LYS A 289 6.71 -19.22 -18.26
CA LYS A 289 6.38 -20.63 -18.01
C LYS A 289 4.88 -20.86 -18.00
N ILE A 290 4.09 -19.94 -17.43
CA ILE A 290 2.62 -20.00 -17.47
C ILE A 290 2.12 -19.98 -18.93
N MET A 291 2.69 -19.11 -19.77
CA MET A 291 2.29 -19.05 -21.18
C MET A 291 2.60 -20.33 -21.94
N ALA A 292 3.68 -21.03 -21.61
CA ALA A 292 4.13 -22.27 -22.25
C ALA A 292 3.49 -23.54 -21.66
N THR A 293 2.64 -23.46 -20.62
CA THR A 293 2.11 -24.62 -19.89
C THR A 293 0.60 -24.48 -19.72
N ASP A 294 -0.16 -25.57 -19.85
CA ASP A 294 -1.62 -25.54 -19.75
C ASP A 294 -2.15 -25.99 -18.38
N LYS A 295 -1.35 -26.69 -17.60
CA LYS A 295 -1.76 -27.25 -16.29
C LYS A 295 -0.76 -26.91 -15.19
N GLY A 296 -1.28 -26.78 -13.97
CA GLY A 296 -0.50 -26.59 -12.76
C GLY A 296 -0.94 -25.36 -11.97
N ILE A 297 -0.42 -25.23 -10.75
CA ILE A 297 -0.67 -24.10 -9.86
C ILE A 297 0.21 -22.93 -10.30
N ALA A 298 -0.43 -21.82 -10.69
CA ALA A 298 0.24 -20.59 -11.09
C ALA A 298 0.57 -19.70 -9.88
N VAL A 299 -0.39 -19.57 -8.95
CA VAL A 299 -0.24 -18.71 -7.77
C VAL A 299 -0.67 -19.45 -6.52
N ASN A 300 0.18 -19.41 -5.52
CA ASN A 300 -0.17 -19.78 -4.14
C ASN A 300 -0.85 -18.57 -3.47
N VAL A 301 -2.13 -18.68 -3.16
CA VAL A 301 -2.92 -17.61 -2.54
C VAL A 301 -2.49 -17.45 -1.08
N GLU A 302 -2.10 -16.23 -0.70
CA GLU A 302 -1.69 -15.92 0.67
C GLU A 302 -2.79 -15.21 1.47
N ARG A 303 -3.55 -14.32 0.81
CA ARG A 303 -4.62 -13.55 1.46
C ARG A 303 -5.77 -13.31 0.51
N VAL A 304 -6.95 -13.72 0.91
CA VAL A 304 -8.20 -13.48 0.20
C VAL A 304 -8.82 -12.18 0.72
N LEU A 305 -9.24 -11.29 -0.20
CA LEU A 305 -9.85 -9.99 0.10
C LEU A 305 -11.35 -9.98 -0.23
N MET A 306 -11.73 -10.62 -1.34
CA MET A 306 -13.12 -10.69 -1.80
C MET A 306 -13.88 -11.78 -1.04
N GLU A 307 -15.12 -11.49 -0.68
CA GLU A 307 -16.00 -12.51 -0.11
C GLU A 307 -16.56 -13.44 -1.18
N PRO A 308 -16.83 -14.71 -0.85
CA PRO A 308 -17.48 -15.63 -1.77
C PRO A 308 -18.92 -15.19 -2.08
N GLY A 309 -19.48 -15.73 -3.18
CA GLY A 309 -20.87 -15.50 -3.58
C GLY A 309 -21.08 -14.31 -4.53
N HIS A 310 -20.06 -13.52 -4.85
CA HIS A 310 -20.15 -12.44 -5.85
C HIS A 310 -19.96 -12.95 -7.29
N TYR A 311 -19.39 -14.15 -7.44
CA TYR A 311 -19.10 -14.82 -8.71
C TYR A 311 -19.66 -16.25 -8.70
N PRO A 312 -19.92 -16.87 -9.89
CA PRO A 312 -20.56 -18.17 -9.95
C PRO A 312 -19.66 -19.29 -9.39
N ARG A 313 -20.29 -20.24 -8.70
CA ARG A 313 -19.65 -21.47 -8.18
C ARG A 313 -19.54 -22.51 -9.27
N MET A 314 -18.54 -22.45 -10.11
CA MET A 314 -18.36 -23.41 -11.22
C MET A 314 -17.59 -24.69 -10.83
N TRP A 315 -17.03 -24.77 -9.65
CA TRP A 315 -16.17 -25.88 -9.19
C TRP A 315 -16.95 -27.05 -8.56
N HIS A 316 -18.30 -26.92 -8.41
CA HIS A 316 -19.20 -27.98 -7.95
C HIS A 316 -20.01 -28.64 -9.08
N TYR A 317 -19.92 -28.14 -10.31
CA TYR A 317 -20.71 -28.68 -11.42
C TYR A 317 -19.96 -29.81 -12.14
N SER A 318 -20.14 -31.05 -11.63
CA SER A 318 -19.92 -32.26 -12.42
C SER A 318 -21.23 -32.92 -12.91
N THR A 319 -22.42 -32.37 -12.64
CA THR A 319 -23.67 -33.07 -12.95
C THR A 319 -24.85 -32.25 -13.51
N ASP A 320 -24.88 -30.94 -13.51
CA ASP A 320 -26.10 -30.24 -13.96
C ASP A 320 -25.82 -29.05 -14.89
N LEU A 321 -25.26 -29.34 -16.07
CA LEU A 321 -25.11 -28.36 -17.16
C LEU A 321 -26.39 -28.19 -18.00
N ASP A 322 -27.39 -29.05 -17.81
CA ASP A 322 -28.61 -29.07 -18.64
C ASP A 322 -29.71 -28.10 -18.11
N ASP A 323 -29.65 -27.66 -16.85
CA ASP A 323 -30.70 -26.79 -16.26
C ASP A 323 -30.52 -25.30 -16.50
N LEU A 324 -29.39 -24.83 -17.05
CA LEU A 324 -29.11 -23.41 -17.30
C LEU A 324 -29.40 -22.97 -18.75
N ILE A 325 -29.84 -23.87 -19.62
CA ILE A 325 -30.11 -23.59 -21.06
C ILE A 325 -31.60 -23.33 -21.34
N THR A 326 -32.48 -23.49 -20.36
CA THR A 326 -33.94 -23.43 -20.56
C THR A 326 -34.65 -22.23 -19.92
N GLU A 327 -33.99 -21.09 -19.69
CA GLU A 327 -34.70 -19.82 -19.47
C GLU A 327 -34.19 -18.76 -20.47
N GLU A 328 -34.79 -18.77 -21.69
CA GLU A 328 -34.93 -17.60 -22.56
C GLU A 328 -36.16 -16.77 -22.13
#